data_ac0ac5cecac3c2e4211ba56d8c818bdd
#
_entry.id   ac0ac5cecac3c2e4211ba56d8c818bdd
#
_cell.length_a   1.000
_cell.length_b   1.000
_cell.length_c   1.000
_cell.angle_alpha   90.00
_cell.angle_beta   90.00
_cell.angle_gamma   90.00
#
_symmetry.space_group_name_H-M   'P 1'
#
loop_
_entity.id
_entity.type
_entity.pdbx_description
1 polymer ?
#
loop_
_entity_poly.entity_id
_entity_poly.type
_entity_poly.pdbx_seq_one_letter_code
_entity_poly.pdbx_strand_id
1 'polypeptide(L)'
;MKKLLLLFLVLLCSLTAWTAQRSPEEALSIARSFFMQSSGDVTRSAGDIQLVTVSNDLLKSVSTRSVEGTAFYIYNYEQSAYVIVSGDDRMKPVLGYSDNGSFITENLPVNILGWLELYNAAYAELGNGEKAVTEPKLLTKTSFPASVSPLL
;
A
#
# COMPACT_ATOMS: atom_id res chain seq x y z
N MET A 1 28.83 -5.27 40.08
CA MET A 1 27.78 -4.26 39.75
C MET A 1 27.98 -3.60 38.39
N LYS A 2 29.17 -3.06 38.08
CA LYS A 2 29.42 -2.40 36.75
C LYS A 2 29.20 -3.32 35.55
N LYS A 3 29.57 -4.60 35.61
CA LYS A 3 29.38 -5.59 34.53
C LYS A 3 27.90 -5.94 34.30
N LEU A 4 27.10 -5.98 35.40
CA LEU A 4 25.67 -6.22 35.32
C LEU A 4 24.92 -5.04 34.69
N LEU A 5 25.34 -3.82 35.02
CA LEU A 5 24.80 -2.58 34.41
C LEU A 5 25.07 -2.49 32.91
N LEU A 6 26.29 -2.89 32.46
CA LEU A 6 26.68 -2.93 31.06
C LEU A 6 25.85 -3.97 30.27
N LEU A 7 25.58 -5.13 30.88
CA LEU A 7 24.78 -6.19 30.28
C LEU A 7 23.31 -5.74 30.12
N PHE A 8 22.77 -5.01 31.10
CA PHE A 8 21.44 -4.45 31.07
C PHE A 8 21.32 -3.33 30.00
N LEU A 9 22.36 -2.51 29.83
CA LEU A 9 22.41 -1.45 28.81
C LEU A 9 22.44 -2.04 27.39
N VAL A 10 23.19 -3.12 27.16
CA VAL A 10 23.23 -3.83 25.86
C VAL A 10 21.90 -4.49 25.55
N LEU A 11 21.21 -5.04 26.56
CA LEU A 11 19.87 -5.63 26.38
C LEU A 11 18.81 -4.58 26.04
N LEU A 12 18.91 -3.36 26.55
CA LEU A 12 17.99 -2.27 26.22
C LEU A 12 18.16 -1.77 24.78
N CYS A 13 19.36 -1.81 24.21
CA CYS A 13 19.62 -1.38 22.83
C CYS A 13 19.10 -2.35 21.77
N SER A 14 18.77 -3.59 22.13
CA SER A 14 18.27 -4.59 21.17
C SER A 14 16.76 -4.53 20.91
N LEU A 15 16.01 -3.61 21.53
CA LEU A 15 14.56 -3.53 21.44
C LEU A 15 14.03 -2.53 20.40
N THR A 16 14.87 -1.92 19.58
CA THR A 16 14.44 -0.84 18.64
C THR A 16 14.53 -1.21 17.18
N ALA A 17 14.35 -2.48 16.81
CA ALA A 17 14.05 -2.83 15.44
C ALA A 17 12.53 -2.83 15.21
N TRP A 18 11.91 -1.65 15.32
CA TRP A 18 10.56 -1.47 14.82
C TRP A 18 10.66 -1.39 13.29
N THR A 19 10.36 -2.48 12.64
CA THR A 19 10.18 -2.45 11.19
C THR A 19 8.86 -1.74 10.94
N ALA A 20 8.91 -0.59 10.29
CA ALA A 20 7.72 0.14 9.85
C ALA A 20 6.95 -0.63 8.77
N GLN A 21 7.53 -1.68 8.23
CA GLN A 21 6.92 -2.54 7.22
C GLN A 21 5.83 -3.41 7.84
N ARG A 22 4.61 -3.34 7.27
CA ARG A 22 3.49 -4.20 7.66
C ARG A 22 3.68 -5.61 7.13
N SER A 23 3.37 -6.58 7.98
CA SER A 23 3.26 -7.97 7.56
C SER A 23 1.98 -8.20 6.72
N PRO A 24 1.92 -9.29 5.93
CA PRO A 24 0.70 -9.66 5.20
C PRO A 24 -0.52 -9.83 6.13
N GLU A 25 -0.29 -10.33 7.36
CA GLU A 25 -1.34 -10.55 8.37
C GLU A 25 -1.90 -9.23 8.90
N GLU A 26 -1.03 -8.24 9.14
CA GLU A 26 -1.43 -6.89 9.53
C GLU A 26 -2.20 -6.20 8.41
N ALA A 27 -1.73 -6.32 7.17
CA ALA A 27 -2.41 -5.78 6.00
C ALA A 27 -3.79 -6.44 5.81
N LEU A 28 -3.91 -7.75 6.00
CA LEU A 28 -5.19 -8.47 5.97
C LEU A 28 -6.13 -7.99 7.08
N SER A 29 -5.62 -7.73 8.28
CA SER A 29 -6.42 -7.19 9.39
C SER A 29 -7.00 -5.81 9.05
N ILE A 30 -6.21 -4.95 8.40
CA ILE A 30 -6.67 -3.64 7.92
C ILE A 30 -7.75 -3.81 6.85
N ALA A 31 -7.52 -4.69 5.86
CA ALA A 31 -8.48 -4.98 4.80
C ALA A 31 -9.81 -5.46 5.38
N ARG A 32 -9.77 -6.40 6.34
CA ARG A 32 -10.95 -6.92 7.04
C ARG A 32 -11.70 -5.81 7.78
N SER A 33 -11.00 -4.99 8.54
CA SER A 33 -11.58 -3.88 9.28
C SER A 33 -12.24 -2.87 8.35
N PHE A 34 -11.61 -2.60 7.20
CA PHE A 34 -12.15 -1.72 6.17
C PHE A 34 -13.47 -2.25 5.59
N PHE A 35 -13.52 -3.51 5.17
CA PHE A 35 -14.74 -4.10 4.61
C PHE A 35 -15.87 -4.19 5.62
N MET A 36 -15.59 -4.49 6.89
CA MET A 36 -16.58 -4.50 7.95
C MET A 36 -17.16 -3.10 8.23
N GLN A 37 -16.33 -2.07 8.18
CA GLN A 37 -16.76 -0.69 8.47
C GLN A 37 -17.49 -0.06 7.27
N SER A 38 -17.05 -0.33 6.06
CA SER A 38 -17.61 0.24 4.83
C SER A 38 -19.00 -0.29 4.52
N SER A 39 -19.33 -1.49 4.97
CA SER A 39 -20.58 -2.16 4.59
C SER A 39 -21.81 -1.69 5.33
N GLY A 40 -21.70 -1.04 6.49
CA GLY A 40 -22.84 -0.69 7.33
C GLY A 40 -23.73 -1.88 7.77
N ASP A 41 -23.44 -3.06 7.24
CA ASP A 41 -24.19 -4.29 7.45
C ASP A 41 -23.33 -5.26 8.25
N VAL A 42 -23.69 -5.44 9.51
CA VAL A 42 -23.03 -6.34 10.47
C VAL A 42 -23.08 -7.81 10.00
N THR A 43 -23.86 -8.09 8.96
CA THR A 43 -24.04 -9.43 8.38
C THR A 43 -23.04 -9.79 7.29
N ARG A 44 -22.14 -8.88 6.86
CA ARG A 44 -20.97 -9.30 6.07
C ARG A 44 -20.00 -10.05 6.99
N SER A 45 -20.46 -11.20 7.41
CA SER A 45 -19.70 -12.26 8.02
C SER A 45 -18.45 -12.50 7.18
N ALA A 46 -17.28 -12.54 7.78
CA ALA A 46 -16.02 -13.04 7.27
C ALA A 46 -16.09 -13.64 5.84
N GLY A 47 -16.58 -12.85 4.88
CA GLY A 47 -16.58 -13.21 3.47
C GLY A 47 -15.13 -13.45 3.07
N ASP A 48 -14.93 -14.21 2.04
CA ASP A 48 -13.61 -14.66 1.64
C ASP A 48 -12.78 -13.46 1.15
N ILE A 49 -11.90 -12.99 2.03
CA ILE A 49 -10.94 -11.92 1.70
C ILE A 49 -9.69 -12.59 1.18
N GLN A 50 -9.40 -12.40 -0.10
CA GLN A 50 -8.28 -13.03 -0.78
C GLN A 50 -7.23 -12.00 -1.15
N LEU A 51 -5.96 -12.32 -0.86
CA LEU A 51 -4.82 -11.58 -1.40
C LEU A 51 -4.75 -11.85 -2.90
N VAL A 52 -4.87 -10.78 -3.69
CA VAL A 52 -4.77 -10.86 -5.17
C VAL A 52 -3.33 -10.77 -5.61
N THR A 53 -2.62 -9.75 -5.12
CA THR A 53 -1.24 -9.50 -5.52
C THR A 53 -0.56 -8.53 -4.54
N VAL A 54 0.75 -8.46 -4.63
CA VAL A 54 1.60 -7.49 -3.94
C VAL A 54 2.31 -6.58 -4.94
N SER A 55 2.79 -5.43 -4.47
CA SER A 55 3.45 -4.44 -5.33
C SER A 55 4.58 -5.01 -6.18
N ASN A 56 5.43 -5.86 -5.59
CA ASN A 56 6.60 -6.41 -6.26
C ASN A 56 6.24 -7.34 -7.42
N ASP A 57 5.16 -8.11 -7.29
CA ASP A 57 4.71 -9.02 -8.33
C ASP A 57 3.97 -8.25 -9.44
N LEU A 58 3.11 -7.31 -9.04
CA LEU A 58 2.30 -6.54 -9.99
C LEU A 58 3.15 -5.59 -10.83
N LEU A 59 4.13 -4.91 -10.22
CA LEU A 59 4.94 -3.89 -10.88
C LEU A 59 6.24 -4.44 -11.49
N LYS A 60 6.52 -5.73 -11.34
CA LYS A 60 7.76 -6.36 -11.81
C LYS A 60 8.10 -6.09 -13.27
N SER A 61 7.09 -5.99 -14.13
CA SER A 61 7.28 -5.75 -15.57
C SER A 61 7.25 -4.25 -15.95
N VAL A 62 6.83 -3.37 -15.04
CA VAL A 62 6.56 -1.96 -15.31
C VAL A 62 7.54 -1.06 -14.57
N SER A 63 7.87 -1.41 -13.33
CA SER A 63 8.77 -0.61 -12.50
C SER A 63 10.24 -0.84 -12.88
N THR A 64 10.96 0.26 -13.07
CA THR A 64 12.42 0.25 -13.21
C THR A 64 13.14 0.26 -11.87
N ARG A 65 12.40 0.42 -10.76
CA ARG A 65 12.94 0.47 -9.41
C ARG A 65 12.75 -0.87 -8.71
N SER A 66 13.85 -1.44 -8.26
CA SER A 66 13.82 -2.53 -7.29
C SER A 66 13.64 -1.93 -5.91
N VAL A 67 12.54 -2.25 -5.24
CA VAL A 67 12.23 -1.80 -3.89
C VAL A 67 12.35 -2.99 -2.96
N GLU A 68 13.09 -2.81 -1.86
CA GLU A 68 13.16 -3.83 -0.82
C GLU A 68 11.88 -3.77 0.03
N GLY A 69 11.20 -4.91 0.19
CA GLY A 69 9.91 -4.99 0.90
C GLY A 69 8.71 -4.79 -0.03
N THR A 70 7.52 -4.72 0.56
CA THR A 70 6.25 -4.63 -0.13
C THR A 70 5.62 -3.26 0.08
N ALA A 71 5.46 -2.48 -0.99
CA ALA A 71 4.88 -1.14 -0.92
C ALA A 71 3.36 -1.17 -0.65
N PHE A 72 2.67 -2.18 -1.19
CA PHE A 72 1.23 -2.35 -0.97
C PHE A 72 0.79 -3.80 -1.22
N TYR A 73 -0.38 -4.12 -0.65
CA TYR A 73 -1.12 -5.36 -0.79
C TYR A 73 -2.48 -5.06 -1.39
N ILE A 74 -2.98 -5.92 -2.29
CA ILE A 74 -4.31 -5.79 -2.87
C ILE A 74 -5.15 -7.00 -2.47
N TYR A 75 -6.28 -6.73 -1.81
CA TYR A 75 -7.22 -7.74 -1.36
C TYR A 75 -8.56 -7.58 -2.05
N ASN A 76 -9.12 -8.66 -2.56
CA ASN A 76 -10.49 -8.74 -3.00
C ASN A 76 -11.38 -9.26 -1.85
N TYR A 77 -12.60 -8.72 -1.79
CA TYR A 77 -13.69 -9.26 -1.00
C TYR A 77 -14.65 -9.94 -1.95
N GLU A 78 -14.57 -11.28 -2.04
CA GLU A 78 -15.30 -12.06 -3.04
C GLU A 78 -15.07 -11.48 -4.46
N GLN A 79 -16.17 -11.24 -5.21
CA GLN A 79 -16.14 -10.57 -6.52
C GLN A 79 -16.79 -9.18 -6.49
N SER A 80 -17.04 -8.65 -5.30
CA SER A 80 -17.87 -7.47 -5.09
C SER A 80 -17.11 -6.19 -4.79
N ALA A 81 -15.92 -6.29 -4.22
CA ALA A 81 -15.13 -5.12 -3.80
C ALA A 81 -13.65 -5.44 -3.75
N TYR A 82 -12.80 -4.40 -3.68
CA TYR A 82 -11.38 -4.56 -3.39
C TYR A 82 -10.85 -3.41 -2.54
N VAL A 83 -9.73 -3.64 -1.88
CA VAL A 83 -8.98 -2.63 -1.12
C VAL A 83 -7.49 -2.78 -1.36
N ILE A 84 -6.80 -1.65 -1.44
CA ILE A 84 -5.34 -1.55 -1.56
C ILE A 84 -4.83 -1.03 -0.22
N VAL A 85 -4.04 -1.85 0.46
CA VAL A 85 -3.48 -1.56 1.78
C VAL A 85 -1.99 -1.28 1.65
N SER A 86 -1.51 -0.22 2.31
CA SER A 86 -0.08 0.12 2.31
C SER A 86 0.76 -0.93 3.04
N GLY A 87 1.96 -1.15 2.56
CA GLY A 87 2.95 -2.04 3.18
C GLY A 87 3.79 -1.41 4.28
N ASP A 88 3.56 -0.12 4.62
CA ASP A 88 4.32 0.60 5.64
C ASP A 88 3.38 1.38 6.56
N ASP A 89 3.66 1.39 7.86
CA ASP A 89 2.82 2.05 8.88
C ASP A 89 2.94 3.59 8.84
N ARG A 90 3.96 4.11 8.21
CA ARG A 90 4.16 5.54 7.95
C ARG A 90 3.32 6.07 6.78
N MET A 91 2.69 5.18 6.02
CA MET A 91 1.75 5.51 4.95
C MET A 91 0.31 5.38 5.45
N LYS A 92 -0.64 6.02 4.76
CA LYS A 92 -2.07 5.79 5.01
C LYS A 92 -2.38 4.29 4.91
N PRO A 93 -3.12 3.71 5.86
CA PRO A 93 -3.42 2.28 5.85
C PRO A 93 -4.12 1.82 4.57
N VAL A 94 -5.11 2.58 4.09
CA VAL A 94 -5.84 2.32 2.85
C VAL A 94 -5.43 3.34 1.80
N LEU A 95 -4.88 2.86 0.70
CA LEU A 95 -4.43 3.69 -0.43
C LEU A 95 -5.53 3.90 -1.45
N GLY A 96 -6.39 2.91 -1.64
CA GLY A 96 -7.52 2.96 -2.56
C GLY A 96 -8.46 1.79 -2.37
N TYR A 97 -9.68 1.91 -2.89
CA TYR A 97 -10.68 0.85 -2.82
C TYR A 97 -11.73 1.00 -3.92
N SER A 98 -12.52 -0.03 -4.10
CA SER A 98 -13.76 0.00 -4.87
C SER A 98 -14.83 -0.83 -4.16
N ASP A 99 -16.04 -0.31 -4.16
CA ASP A 99 -17.22 -1.01 -3.64
C ASP A 99 -17.94 -1.83 -4.74
N ASN A 100 -17.37 -1.84 -5.95
CA ASN A 100 -17.94 -2.52 -7.08
C ASN A 100 -16.88 -3.26 -7.89
N GLY A 101 -17.03 -4.58 -7.98
CA GLY A 101 -16.14 -5.45 -8.72
C GLY A 101 -14.81 -5.74 -8.02
N SER A 102 -14.16 -6.81 -8.45
CA SER A 102 -12.85 -7.25 -7.97
C SER A 102 -11.70 -6.58 -8.71
N PHE A 103 -10.57 -6.49 -8.07
CA PHE A 103 -9.32 -6.11 -8.72
C PHE A 103 -8.81 -7.28 -9.58
N ILE A 104 -8.54 -7.02 -10.83
CA ILE A 104 -8.02 -7.99 -11.81
C ILE A 104 -6.65 -7.52 -12.26
N THR A 105 -5.65 -8.41 -12.23
CA THR A 105 -4.25 -8.08 -12.57
C THR A 105 -3.97 -8.09 -14.08
N GLU A 106 -4.81 -8.77 -14.86
CA GLU A 106 -4.65 -8.87 -16.30
C GLU A 106 -5.13 -7.60 -17.01
N ASN A 107 -4.34 -7.13 -17.96
CA ASN A 107 -4.67 -5.97 -18.82
C ASN A 107 -5.03 -4.70 -18.05
N LEU A 108 -4.33 -4.43 -16.94
CA LEU A 108 -4.52 -3.20 -16.18
C LEU A 108 -4.29 -1.97 -17.06
N PRO A 109 -5.18 -0.97 -17.00
CA PRO A 109 -4.98 0.31 -17.69
C PRO A 109 -3.68 0.99 -17.23
N VAL A 110 -2.96 1.59 -18.17
CA VAL A 110 -1.66 2.24 -17.91
C VAL A 110 -1.75 3.32 -16.84
N ASN A 111 -2.87 4.04 -16.76
CA ASN A 111 -3.10 5.05 -15.72
C ASN A 111 -3.18 4.44 -14.32
N ILE A 112 -3.75 3.24 -14.15
CA ILE A 112 -3.79 2.52 -12.89
C ILE A 112 -2.38 2.06 -12.49
N LEU A 113 -1.63 1.48 -13.44
CA LEU A 113 -0.24 1.09 -13.21
C LEU A 113 0.62 2.29 -12.83
N GLY A 114 0.48 3.42 -13.52
CA GLY A 114 1.21 4.65 -13.18
C GLY A 114 0.85 5.19 -11.80
N TRP A 115 -0.40 5.10 -11.39
CA TRP A 115 -0.83 5.50 -10.06
C TRP A 115 -0.26 4.57 -8.96
N LEU A 116 -0.25 3.26 -9.19
CA LEU A 116 0.34 2.29 -8.26
C LEU A 116 1.87 2.47 -8.16
N GLU A 117 2.53 2.81 -9.27
CA GLU A 117 3.97 3.10 -9.27
C GLU A 117 4.32 4.34 -8.44
N LEU A 118 3.43 5.34 -8.35
CA LEU A 118 3.64 6.48 -7.44
C LEU A 118 3.70 6.05 -5.98
N TYR A 119 2.87 5.09 -5.55
CA TYR A 119 2.94 4.54 -4.19
C TYR A 119 4.20 3.71 -3.98
N ASN A 120 4.62 2.96 -4.98
CA ASN A 120 5.88 2.21 -4.95
C ASN A 120 7.08 3.16 -4.79
N ALA A 121 7.08 4.26 -5.53
CA ALA A 121 8.12 5.29 -5.42
C ALA A 121 8.10 5.99 -4.04
N ALA A 122 6.91 6.34 -3.53
CA ALA A 122 6.77 6.93 -2.20
C ALA A 122 7.26 5.98 -1.09
N TYR A 123 6.98 4.70 -1.21
CA TYR A 123 7.50 3.69 -0.29
C TYR A 123 9.03 3.58 -0.35
N ALA A 124 9.63 3.64 -1.54
CA ALA A 124 11.08 3.63 -1.70
C ALA A 124 11.77 4.83 -1.00
N GLU A 125 11.13 6.00 -1.02
CA GLU A 125 11.61 7.21 -0.34
C GLU A 125 11.62 7.03 1.18
N LEU A 126 10.65 6.31 1.76
CA LEU A 126 10.63 5.99 3.19
C LEU A 126 11.82 5.13 3.62
N GLY A 127 12.29 4.23 2.76
CA GLY A 127 13.49 3.43 2.99
C GLY A 127 14.76 4.28 3.09
N ASN A 128 14.78 5.45 2.49
CA ASN A 128 15.90 6.40 2.54
C ASN A 128 15.86 7.36 3.75
N GLY A 129 14.95 7.14 4.70
CA GLY A 129 14.86 7.92 5.95
C GLY A 129 14.02 9.19 5.83
N GLU A 130 13.26 9.38 4.76
CA GLU A 130 12.34 10.49 4.62
C GLU A 130 11.07 10.32 5.47
N LYS A 131 10.44 11.46 5.78
CA LYS A 131 9.22 11.50 6.61
C LYS A 131 8.04 10.86 5.89
N ALA A 132 7.10 10.33 6.67
CA ALA A 132 5.85 9.74 6.20
C ALA A 132 5.19 10.53 5.06
N VAL A 133 4.98 9.86 3.94
CA VAL A 133 4.27 10.43 2.78
C VAL A 133 2.78 10.19 2.99
N THR A 134 2.04 11.24 3.29
CA THR A 134 0.60 11.17 3.54
C THR A 134 -0.18 10.92 2.24
N GLU A 135 0.31 11.44 1.14
CA GLU A 135 -0.20 11.19 -0.23
C GLU A 135 0.95 11.33 -1.22
N PRO A 136 1.01 10.50 -2.26
CA PRO A 136 1.98 10.70 -3.31
C PRO A 136 1.71 12.07 -3.92
N LYS A 137 2.74 12.90 -4.00
CA LYS A 137 2.64 14.18 -4.68
C LYS A 137 2.36 13.89 -6.15
N LEU A 138 1.10 13.98 -6.53
CA LEU A 138 0.76 13.99 -7.94
C LEU A 138 1.61 15.09 -8.56
N LEU A 139 2.45 14.75 -9.53
CA LEU A 139 3.15 15.73 -10.33
C LEU A 139 2.07 16.57 -11.05
N THR A 140 1.64 17.60 -10.33
CA THR A 140 0.73 18.58 -10.88
C THR A 140 1.46 19.27 -12.02
N LYS A 141 0.92 19.03 -13.21
CA LYS A 141 1.22 19.84 -14.37
C LYS A 141 2.36 19.37 -15.28
N THR A 142 2.16 18.29 -15.98
CA THR A 142 2.38 18.40 -17.41
C THR A 142 1.21 19.23 -17.94
N SER A 143 1.49 20.45 -18.34
CA SER A 143 0.55 21.31 -19.03
C SER A 143 0.07 20.55 -20.27
N PHE A 144 -1.15 20.03 -20.22
CA PHE A 144 -1.84 19.66 -21.44
C PHE A 144 -1.97 20.94 -22.26
N PRO A 145 -1.53 20.95 -23.54
CA PRO A 145 -1.78 22.11 -24.37
C PRO A 145 -3.30 22.30 -24.44
N ALA A 146 -3.74 23.43 -23.91
CA ALA A 146 -5.12 23.87 -24.01
C ALA A 146 -5.38 24.28 -25.45
N SER A 147 -5.72 23.32 -26.32
CA SER A 147 -6.47 23.57 -27.55
C SER A 147 -6.85 22.24 -28.20
N VAL A 148 -7.90 21.62 -27.70
CA VAL A 148 -8.72 20.78 -28.57
C VAL A 148 -9.88 21.65 -28.99
N SER A 149 -9.78 22.27 -30.16
CA SER A 149 -10.92 22.91 -30.81
C SER A 149 -11.91 21.81 -31.21
N PRO A 150 -13.21 21.96 -30.90
CA PRO A 150 -14.20 21.02 -31.42
C PRO A 150 -14.19 21.11 -32.94
N LEU A 151 -14.07 19.99 -33.61
CA LEU A 151 -14.35 19.84 -35.01
C LEU A 151 -15.88 19.96 -35.21
N LEU A 152 -16.31 21.04 -35.82
CA LEU A 152 -17.65 21.19 -36.36
C LEU A 152 -17.81 20.33 -37.62
#